data_5d3e15417680817860431eec4293bfb4
#
_entry.id   5d3e15417680817860431eec4293bfb4
#
_cell.length_a   1.000
_cell.length_b   1.000
_cell.length_c   1.000
_cell.angle_alpha   90.00
_cell.angle_beta   90.00
_cell.angle_gamma   90.00
#
_symmetry.space_group_name_H-M   'P 1'
#
loop_
_entity.id
_entity.type
_entity.pdbx_description
1 polymer ?
#
loop_
_entity_poly.entity_id
_entity_poly.type
_entity_poly.pdbx_seq_one_letter_code
_entity_poly.pdbx_strand_id
1 'polypeptide(L)'
;NWRHFTYDILHNHEYDTRLNRWVDLFLMFLISANVASVVISSVKSWYVEYQVLFDHFENFSIGVFSLELMLRFWSAAEIDKTKSAWRNRWNWITSPGGIIDFIAIAPAYLNFWVPIDLRYLIVLRLLRLFKLTRYFVALRLLLNVVAREKESFKAVLLILMILVVLAASGIHLVEHEAQPEKFDSIPKAMWWAVVTLTTVGYGDVVPVTPLGKTLGAMITILGVGLAALPAGILASGLANELSQRRERLENELREKILENDIDISMEVDIIENLRRELGLTREQTQLVIDQIIKEQELQNKHVILNYCPHCGHSLPPNQN
;
A
#
# COMPACT_ATOMS: atom_id res chain seq x y z
N ASN A 1 17.49 7.69 -27.23
CA ASN A 1 18.01 6.36 -26.86
C ASN A 1 16.80 5.49 -26.48
N TRP A 2 16.55 4.40 -27.22
CA TRP A 2 15.39 3.52 -27.01
C TRP A 2 15.28 3.00 -25.56
N ARG A 3 16.41 2.76 -24.91
CA ARG A 3 16.45 2.28 -23.53
C ARG A 3 15.93 3.34 -22.54
N HIS A 4 16.29 4.61 -22.74
CA HIS A 4 15.77 5.72 -21.93
C HIS A 4 14.26 5.91 -22.15
N PHE A 5 13.80 5.85 -23.39
CA PHE A 5 12.39 5.92 -23.71
C PHE A 5 11.57 4.79 -23.04
N THR A 6 12.10 3.56 -23.04
CA THR A 6 11.46 2.43 -22.35
C THR A 6 11.46 2.63 -20.84
N TYR A 7 12.53 3.22 -20.29
CA TYR A 7 12.60 3.57 -18.87
C TYR A 7 11.53 4.59 -18.50
N ASP A 8 11.38 5.65 -19.28
CA ASP A 8 10.38 6.69 -19.03
C ASP A 8 8.94 6.14 -19.09
N ILE A 9 8.66 5.18 -19.98
CA ILE A 9 7.34 4.55 -20.08
C ILE A 9 7.06 3.59 -18.92
N LEU A 10 8.02 2.77 -18.52
CA LEU A 10 7.75 1.64 -17.60
C LEU A 10 8.15 1.90 -16.14
N HIS A 11 9.08 2.83 -15.87
CA HIS A 11 9.58 3.10 -14.53
C HIS A 11 9.23 4.50 -14.05
N ASN A 12 9.18 5.48 -14.94
CA ASN A 12 8.98 6.87 -14.58
C ASN A 12 7.51 7.27 -14.72
N HIS A 13 6.73 7.07 -13.65
CA HIS A 13 5.32 7.49 -13.59
C HIS A 13 5.15 9.03 -13.48
N GLU A 14 6.25 9.80 -13.38
CA GLU A 14 6.23 11.26 -13.37
C GLU A 14 6.03 11.86 -14.75
N TYR A 15 6.47 11.15 -15.79
CA TYR A 15 6.22 11.54 -17.19
C TYR A 15 4.78 11.17 -17.60
N ASP A 16 3.84 12.09 -17.38
CA ASP A 16 2.42 11.91 -17.73
C ASP A 16 2.20 12.09 -19.26
N THR A 17 2.87 11.26 -20.05
CA THR A 17 2.56 11.19 -21.47
C THR A 17 1.30 10.36 -21.69
N ARG A 18 0.52 10.71 -22.74
CA ARG A 18 -0.68 9.91 -23.10
C ARG A 18 -0.33 8.43 -23.29
N LEU A 19 0.87 8.15 -23.81
CA LEU A 19 1.34 6.79 -24.04
C LEU A 19 1.54 6.01 -22.74
N ASN A 20 2.19 6.59 -21.72
CA ASN A 20 2.37 5.96 -20.41
C ASN A 20 1.02 5.58 -19.79
N ARG A 21 0.06 6.52 -19.83
CA ARG A 21 -1.28 6.29 -19.30
C ARG A 21 -2.00 5.14 -20.00
N TRP A 22 -1.88 5.03 -21.33
CA TRP A 22 -2.48 3.93 -22.09
C TRP A 22 -1.80 2.59 -21.80
N VAL A 23 -0.48 2.56 -21.66
CA VAL A 23 0.27 1.33 -21.28
C VAL A 23 -0.14 0.87 -19.89
N ASP A 24 -0.19 1.78 -18.91
CA ASP A 24 -0.61 1.46 -17.54
C ASP A 24 -2.06 0.97 -17.48
N LEU A 25 -3.00 1.63 -18.20
CA LEU A 25 -4.39 1.19 -18.28
C LEU A 25 -4.52 -0.18 -18.94
N PHE A 26 -3.77 -0.43 -20.01
CA PHE A 26 -3.74 -1.73 -20.68
C PHE A 26 -3.23 -2.83 -19.74
N LEU A 27 -2.12 -2.60 -19.03
CA LEU A 27 -1.56 -3.57 -18.09
C LEU A 27 -2.50 -3.80 -16.89
N MET A 28 -3.11 -2.77 -16.33
CA MET A 28 -4.11 -2.91 -15.27
C MET A 28 -5.32 -3.72 -15.75
N PHE A 29 -5.84 -3.43 -16.94
CA PHE A 29 -6.94 -4.18 -17.52
C PHE A 29 -6.55 -5.64 -17.75
N LEU A 30 -5.38 -5.90 -18.32
CA LEU A 30 -4.88 -7.25 -18.57
C LEU A 30 -4.72 -8.06 -17.28
N ILE A 31 -4.17 -7.47 -16.23
CA ILE A 31 -4.04 -8.12 -14.91
C ILE A 31 -5.43 -8.45 -14.36
N SER A 32 -6.36 -7.49 -14.37
CA SER A 32 -7.70 -7.67 -13.84
C SER A 32 -8.48 -8.72 -14.63
N ALA A 33 -8.42 -8.68 -15.97
CA ALA A 33 -9.07 -9.65 -16.85
C ALA A 33 -8.47 -11.05 -16.65
N ASN A 34 -7.15 -11.15 -16.47
CA ASN A 34 -6.50 -12.43 -16.23
C ASN A 34 -6.91 -13.03 -14.88
N VAL A 35 -6.99 -12.22 -13.82
CA VAL A 35 -7.50 -12.67 -12.51
C VAL A 35 -8.97 -13.13 -12.62
N ALA A 36 -9.82 -12.35 -13.31
CA ALA A 36 -11.19 -12.74 -13.56
C ALA A 36 -11.27 -14.07 -14.33
N SER A 37 -10.42 -14.25 -15.35
CA SER A 37 -10.29 -15.50 -16.10
C SER A 37 -9.94 -16.69 -15.19
N VAL A 38 -8.97 -16.52 -14.27
CA VAL A 38 -8.59 -17.55 -13.30
C VAL A 38 -9.76 -17.89 -12.37
N VAL A 39 -10.49 -16.89 -11.87
CA VAL A 39 -11.66 -17.10 -11.00
C VAL A 39 -12.76 -17.84 -11.76
N ILE A 40 -13.09 -17.43 -12.98
CA ILE A 40 -14.12 -18.04 -13.80
C ILE A 40 -13.73 -19.48 -14.18
N SER A 41 -12.47 -19.72 -14.56
CA SER A 41 -11.95 -21.05 -14.91
C SER A 41 -11.94 -22.04 -13.73
N SER A 42 -12.08 -21.56 -12.50
CA SER A 42 -12.25 -22.43 -11.32
C SER A 42 -13.60 -23.17 -11.31
N VAL A 43 -14.59 -22.67 -12.05
CA VAL A 43 -15.87 -23.33 -12.24
C VAL A 43 -15.72 -24.42 -13.32
N LYS A 44 -15.73 -25.68 -12.91
CA LYS A 44 -15.40 -26.83 -13.75
C LYS A 44 -16.25 -26.90 -15.04
N SER A 45 -17.56 -26.58 -14.99
CA SER A 45 -18.41 -26.56 -16.14
C SER A 45 -17.97 -25.58 -17.22
N TRP A 46 -17.62 -24.36 -16.80
CA TRP A 46 -17.19 -23.30 -17.70
C TRP A 46 -15.79 -23.56 -18.24
N TYR A 47 -14.89 -24.10 -17.39
CA TYR A 47 -13.54 -24.45 -17.84
C TYR A 47 -13.57 -25.49 -18.97
N VAL A 48 -14.39 -26.55 -18.84
CA VAL A 48 -14.50 -27.60 -19.88
C VAL A 48 -15.07 -27.04 -21.19
N GLU A 49 -16.04 -26.13 -21.11
CA GLU A 49 -16.70 -25.57 -22.32
C GLU A 49 -15.77 -24.57 -23.04
N TYR A 50 -15.02 -23.73 -22.30
CA TYR A 50 -14.21 -22.66 -22.86
C TYR A 50 -12.70 -22.85 -22.64
N GLN A 51 -12.25 -24.08 -22.45
CA GLN A 51 -10.86 -24.41 -22.12
C GLN A 51 -9.87 -23.78 -23.10
N VAL A 52 -10.09 -23.90 -24.38
CA VAL A 52 -9.20 -23.37 -25.43
C VAL A 52 -9.06 -21.84 -25.32
N LEU A 53 -10.15 -21.14 -25.00
CA LEU A 53 -10.14 -19.68 -24.81
C LEU A 53 -9.33 -19.28 -23.59
N PHE A 54 -9.53 -19.95 -22.46
CA PHE A 54 -8.79 -19.68 -21.22
C PHE A 54 -7.30 -19.93 -21.40
N ASP A 55 -6.91 -21.04 -22.03
CA ASP A 55 -5.50 -21.39 -22.25
C ASP A 55 -4.81 -20.41 -23.21
N HIS A 56 -5.48 -19.99 -24.29
CA HIS A 56 -4.94 -18.98 -25.21
C HIS A 56 -4.78 -17.62 -24.52
N PHE A 57 -5.78 -17.20 -23.74
CA PHE A 57 -5.72 -15.93 -23.01
C PHE A 57 -4.63 -15.94 -21.92
N GLU A 58 -4.46 -17.07 -21.23
CA GLU A 58 -3.39 -17.25 -20.24
C GLU A 58 -2.01 -17.15 -20.92
N ASN A 59 -1.79 -17.87 -22.01
CA ASN A 59 -0.54 -17.86 -22.77
C ASN A 59 -0.22 -16.46 -23.33
N PHE A 60 -1.23 -15.76 -23.85
CA PHE A 60 -1.10 -14.37 -24.29
C PHE A 60 -0.66 -13.46 -23.13
N SER A 61 -1.34 -13.57 -21.98
CA SER A 61 -1.03 -12.76 -20.80
C SER A 61 0.38 -13.02 -20.27
N ILE A 62 0.81 -14.30 -20.21
CA ILE A 62 2.18 -14.68 -19.83
C ILE A 62 3.19 -14.08 -20.79
N GLY A 63 2.92 -14.11 -22.09
CA GLY A 63 3.78 -13.49 -23.11
C GLY A 63 3.96 -11.99 -22.89
N VAL A 64 2.86 -11.27 -22.65
CA VAL A 64 2.89 -9.81 -22.37
C VAL A 64 3.63 -9.51 -21.07
N PHE A 65 3.36 -10.22 -19.98
CA PHE A 65 4.03 -9.99 -18.70
C PHE A 65 5.52 -10.36 -18.74
N SER A 66 5.89 -11.37 -19.51
CA SER A 66 7.30 -11.75 -19.72
C SER A 66 8.04 -10.67 -20.52
N LEU A 67 7.40 -10.15 -21.57
CA LEU A 67 7.95 -9.04 -22.34
C LEU A 67 8.11 -7.78 -21.47
N GLU A 68 7.09 -7.45 -20.67
CA GLU A 68 7.13 -6.34 -19.71
C GLU A 68 8.30 -6.50 -18.73
N LEU A 69 8.46 -7.70 -18.11
CA LEU A 69 9.56 -7.99 -17.20
C LEU A 69 10.92 -7.81 -17.89
N MET A 70 11.09 -8.33 -19.10
CA MET A 70 12.34 -8.18 -19.87
C MET A 70 12.66 -6.72 -20.19
N LEU A 71 11.65 -5.95 -20.61
CA LEU A 71 11.81 -4.53 -20.92
C LEU A 71 12.15 -3.72 -19.67
N ARG A 72 11.53 -4.01 -18.54
CA ARG A 72 11.84 -3.39 -17.25
C ARG A 72 13.26 -3.72 -16.80
N PHE A 73 13.66 -4.99 -16.85
CA PHE A 73 15.03 -5.41 -16.52
C PHE A 73 16.07 -4.76 -17.43
N TRP A 74 15.77 -4.66 -18.72
CA TRP A 74 16.67 -4.03 -19.69
C TRP A 74 16.81 -2.52 -19.43
N SER A 75 15.71 -1.83 -19.18
CA SER A 75 15.68 -0.39 -18.93
C SER A 75 16.11 0.01 -17.52
N ALA A 76 16.12 -0.90 -16.55
CA ALA A 76 16.59 -0.68 -15.18
C ALA A 76 18.04 -0.18 -15.10
N ALA A 77 18.82 -0.37 -16.13
CA ALA A 77 20.18 0.18 -16.24
C ALA A 77 20.23 1.73 -16.21
N GLU A 78 19.11 2.41 -16.51
CA GLU A 78 19.01 3.88 -16.53
C GLU A 78 18.58 4.48 -15.17
N ILE A 79 18.23 3.66 -14.18
CA ILE A 79 17.73 4.12 -12.85
C ILE A 79 18.75 5.07 -12.19
N ASP A 80 20.01 4.71 -12.20
CA ASP A 80 21.08 5.50 -11.58
C ASP A 80 22.32 5.51 -12.49
N LYS A 81 22.57 6.65 -13.10
CA LYS A 81 23.71 6.82 -14.03
C LYS A 81 25.07 6.79 -13.33
N THR A 82 25.10 6.92 -12.00
CA THR A 82 26.34 6.85 -11.21
C THR A 82 26.80 5.41 -10.97
N LYS A 83 25.88 4.44 -11.09
CA LYS A 83 26.15 3.02 -10.84
C LYS A 83 26.29 2.22 -12.13
N SER A 84 26.99 1.09 -12.03
CA SER A 84 27.06 0.14 -13.15
C SER A 84 25.68 -0.36 -13.55
N ALA A 85 25.44 -0.50 -14.86
CA ALA A 85 24.18 -1.01 -15.41
C ALA A 85 23.78 -2.38 -14.82
N TRP A 86 24.76 -3.25 -14.54
CA TRP A 86 24.51 -4.56 -13.93
C TRP A 86 24.05 -4.43 -12.48
N ARG A 87 24.63 -3.52 -11.71
CA ARG A 87 24.26 -3.25 -10.32
C ARG A 87 22.84 -2.68 -10.22
N ASN A 88 22.45 -1.80 -11.15
CA ASN A 88 21.09 -1.26 -11.23
C ASN A 88 20.07 -2.36 -11.52
N ARG A 89 20.35 -3.25 -12.47
CA ARG A 89 19.48 -4.38 -12.79
C ARG A 89 19.33 -5.33 -11.61
N TRP A 90 20.43 -5.64 -10.91
CA TRP A 90 20.38 -6.49 -9.74
C TRP A 90 19.57 -5.86 -8.60
N ASN A 91 19.81 -4.58 -8.32
CA ASN A 91 19.04 -3.84 -7.32
C ASN A 91 17.56 -3.77 -7.68
N TRP A 92 17.24 -3.63 -8.96
CA TRP A 92 15.85 -3.60 -9.41
C TRP A 92 15.17 -4.97 -9.26
N ILE A 93 15.79 -6.07 -9.65
CA ILE A 93 15.17 -7.41 -9.56
C ILE A 93 14.96 -7.84 -8.10
N THR A 94 15.82 -7.38 -7.19
CA THR A 94 15.69 -7.62 -5.74
C THR A 94 14.77 -6.60 -5.04
N SER A 95 14.32 -5.56 -5.75
CA SER A 95 13.34 -4.61 -5.22
C SER A 95 11.95 -5.25 -5.08
N PRO A 96 11.08 -4.73 -4.20
CA PRO A 96 9.72 -5.25 -4.06
C PRO A 96 8.97 -5.31 -5.40
N GLY A 97 9.14 -4.30 -6.27
CA GLY A 97 8.52 -4.28 -7.60
C GLY A 97 9.05 -5.36 -8.53
N GLY A 98 10.36 -5.59 -8.57
CA GLY A 98 10.98 -6.64 -9.38
C GLY A 98 10.58 -8.04 -8.91
N ILE A 99 10.54 -8.26 -7.59
CA ILE A 99 10.09 -9.52 -6.99
C ILE A 99 8.62 -9.81 -7.35
N ILE A 100 7.75 -8.82 -7.27
CA ILE A 100 6.33 -8.96 -7.64
C ILE A 100 6.18 -9.33 -9.12
N ASP A 101 6.92 -8.66 -10.01
CA ASP A 101 6.88 -8.96 -11.44
C ASP A 101 7.37 -10.38 -11.74
N PHE A 102 8.41 -10.84 -11.05
CA PHE A 102 8.92 -12.19 -11.18
C PHE A 102 7.92 -13.22 -10.66
N ILE A 103 7.36 -13.03 -9.46
CA ILE A 103 6.37 -13.94 -8.86
C ILE A 103 5.12 -14.06 -9.73
N ALA A 104 4.72 -12.99 -10.42
CA ALA A 104 3.52 -13.00 -11.27
C ALA A 104 3.63 -13.96 -12.46
N ILE A 105 4.83 -14.23 -12.97
CA ILE A 105 5.06 -15.14 -14.11
C ILE A 105 5.67 -16.48 -13.70
N ALA A 106 6.30 -16.54 -12.53
CA ALA A 106 6.99 -17.75 -12.04
C ALA A 106 6.13 -19.02 -12.09
N PRO A 107 4.83 -19.02 -11.68
CA PRO A 107 3.99 -20.22 -11.73
C PRO A 107 3.84 -20.82 -13.12
N ALA A 108 3.81 -19.99 -14.16
CA ALA A 108 3.70 -20.45 -15.54
C ALA A 108 4.95 -21.24 -15.99
N TYR A 109 6.11 -20.74 -15.62
CA TYR A 109 7.38 -21.39 -15.94
C TYR A 109 7.70 -22.58 -15.03
N LEU A 110 7.32 -22.50 -13.73
CA LEU A 110 7.48 -23.62 -12.80
C LEU A 110 6.72 -24.86 -13.24
N ASN A 111 5.52 -24.69 -13.77
CA ASN A 111 4.71 -25.80 -14.31
C ASN A 111 5.38 -26.55 -15.46
N PHE A 112 6.29 -25.88 -16.17
CA PHE A 112 7.05 -26.52 -17.26
C PHE A 112 8.13 -27.47 -16.74
N TRP A 113 8.73 -27.19 -15.56
CA TRP A 113 9.82 -27.96 -14.97
C TRP A 113 9.35 -28.98 -13.94
N VAL A 114 8.30 -28.66 -13.21
CA VAL A 114 7.73 -29.48 -12.15
C VAL A 114 6.23 -29.57 -12.37
N PRO A 115 5.67 -30.77 -12.60
CA PRO A 115 4.24 -30.94 -12.71
C PRO A 115 3.57 -30.63 -11.35
N ILE A 116 3.07 -29.39 -11.24
CA ILE A 116 2.37 -28.91 -10.04
C ILE A 116 0.88 -29.20 -10.23
N ASP A 117 0.22 -29.69 -9.18
CA ASP A 117 -1.24 -29.88 -9.19
C ASP A 117 -1.93 -28.56 -9.57
N LEU A 118 -2.86 -28.65 -10.51
CA LEU A 118 -3.63 -27.50 -11.03
C LEU A 118 -4.25 -26.63 -9.94
N ARG A 119 -4.61 -27.22 -8.78
CA ARG A 119 -5.19 -26.48 -7.66
C ARG A 119 -4.21 -25.46 -7.06
N TYR A 120 -2.96 -25.83 -6.88
CA TYR A 120 -1.92 -24.92 -6.38
C TYR A 120 -1.56 -23.88 -7.44
N LEU A 121 -1.55 -24.26 -8.72
CA LEU A 121 -1.30 -23.32 -9.82
C LEU A 121 -2.34 -22.21 -9.89
N ILE A 122 -3.62 -22.51 -9.65
CA ILE A 122 -4.68 -21.49 -9.62
C ILE A 122 -4.35 -20.44 -8.54
N VAL A 123 -4.02 -20.87 -7.33
CA VAL A 123 -3.67 -19.95 -6.22
C VAL A 123 -2.42 -19.14 -6.55
N LEU A 124 -1.39 -19.79 -7.09
CA LEU A 124 -0.15 -19.10 -7.47
C LEU A 124 -0.36 -18.08 -8.59
N ARG A 125 -1.26 -18.37 -9.56
CA ARG A 125 -1.63 -17.41 -10.61
C ARG A 125 -2.29 -16.16 -10.06
N LEU A 126 -3.04 -16.25 -8.94
CA LEU A 126 -3.64 -15.08 -8.29
C LEU A 126 -2.61 -14.12 -7.68
N LEU A 127 -1.35 -14.57 -7.44
CA LEU A 127 -0.29 -13.70 -6.93
C LEU A 127 0.03 -12.53 -7.90
N ARG A 128 -0.36 -12.65 -9.17
CA ARG A 128 -0.24 -11.53 -10.13
C ARG A 128 -1.08 -10.31 -9.76
N LEU A 129 -2.09 -10.46 -8.87
CA LEU A 129 -2.81 -9.32 -8.29
C LEU A 129 -1.88 -8.31 -7.62
N PHE A 130 -0.79 -8.77 -7.03
CA PHE A 130 0.19 -7.86 -6.42
C PHE A 130 0.82 -6.88 -7.43
N LYS A 131 0.80 -7.18 -8.73
CA LYS A 131 1.24 -6.22 -9.75
C LYS A 131 0.39 -4.94 -9.75
N LEU A 132 -0.88 -5.01 -9.33
CA LEU A 132 -1.74 -3.84 -9.23
C LEU A 132 -1.22 -2.80 -8.21
N THR A 133 -0.46 -3.22 -7.19
CA THR A 133 0.12 -2.33 -6.19
C THR A 133 0.96 -1.21 -6.81
N ARG A 134 1.56 -1.47 -7.97
CA ARG A 134 2.38 -0.51 -8.70
C ARG A 134 1.57 0.66 -9.26
N TYR A 135 0.35 0.39 -9.70
CA TYR A 135 -0.49 1.37 -10.38
C TYR A 135 -1.34 2.20 -9.42
N PHE A 136 -1.56 1.71 -8.20
CA PHE A 136 -2.37 2.40 -7.20
C PHE A 136 -1.50 3.12 -6.17
N VAL A 137 -1.39 4.45 -6.29
CA VAL A 137 -0.63 5.30 -5.35
C VAL A 137 -1.14 5.12 -3.92
N ALA A 138 -2.46 5.04 -3.73
CA ALA A 138 -3.08 4.81 -2.42
C ALA A 138 -2.63 3.49 -1.77
N LEU A 139 -2.51 2.41 -2.58
CA LEU A 139 -2.06 1.12 -2.07
C LEU A 139 -0.58 1.14 -1.69
N ARG A 140 0.26 1.80 -2.49
CA ARG A 140 1.67 2.02 -2.12
C ARG A 140 1.81 2.81 -0.82
N LEU A 141 0.98 3.84 -0.66
CA LEU A 141 0.95 4.65 0.56
C LEU A 141 0.62 3.78 1.79
N LEU A 142 -0.43 2.96 1.70
CA LEU A 142 -0.80 2.02 2.76
C LEU A 142 0.31 1.02 3.08
N LEU A 143 0.94 0.43 2.06
CA LEU A 143 2.06 -0.49 2.26
C LEU A 143 3.26 0.18 2.93
N ASN A 144 3.55 1.44 2.60
CA ASN A 144 4.60 2.21 3.25
C ASN A 144 4.28 2.48 4.73
N VAL A 145 3.01 2.80 5.04
CA VAL A 145 2.56 2.95 6.44
C VAL A 145 2.72 1.65 7.22
N VAL A 146 2.27 0.52 6.66
CA VAL A 146 2.46 -0.79 7.29
C VAL A 146 3.94 -1.11 7.52
N ALA A 147 4.80 -0.79 6.55
CA ALA A 147 6.24 -1.01 6.67
C ALA A 147 6.89 -0.12 7.74
N ARG A 148 6.42 1.12 7.91
CA ARG A 148 6.90 2.02 8.97
C ARG A 148 6.42 1.61 10.35
N GLU A 149 5.14 1.23 10.46
CA GLU A 149 4.49 0.84 11.71
C GLU A 149 4.67 -0.65 12.04
N LYS A 150 5.60 -1.35 11.38
CA LYS A 150 5.79 -2.81 11.54
C LYS A 150 6.00 -3.25 12.99
N GLU A 151 6.67 -2.45 13.82
CA GLU A 151 6.91 -2.79 15.22
C GLU A 151 5.61 -2.68 16.04
N SER A 152 4.79 -1.66 15.77
CA SER A 152 3.45 -1.52 16.37
C SER A 152 2.55 -2.70 15.97
N PHE A 153 2.56 -3.08 14.69
CA PHE A 153 1.82 -4.26 14.21
C PHE A 153 2.30 -5.56 14.86
N LYS A 154 3.61 -5.76 14.97
CA LYS A 154 4.17 -6.95 15.66
C LYS A 154 3.73 -7.02 17.12
N ALA A 155 3.76 -5.89 17.82
CA ALA A 155 3.33 -5.83 19.22
C ALA A 155 1.85 -6.23 19.36
N VAL A 156 0.98 -5.69 18.51
CA VAL A 156 -0.46 -6.02 18.52
C VAL A 156 -0.70 -7.49 18.18
N LEU A 157 -0.01 -8.02 17.16
CA LEU A 157 -0.12 -9.44 16.80
C LEU A 157 0.37 -10.37 17.93
N LEU A 158 1.44 -9.98 18.62
CA LEU A 158 1.93 -10.74 19.78
C LEU A 158 0.91 -10.73 20.91
N ILE A 159 0.35 -9.58 21.26
CA ILE A 159 -0.69 -9.46 22.30
C ILE A 159 -1.91 -10.29 21.90
N LEU A 160 -2.35 -10.20 20.65
CA LEU A 160 -3.47 -11.00 20.16
C LEU A 160 -3.19 -12.49 20.26
N MET A 161 -1.99 -12.94 19.89
CA MET A 161 -1.58 -14.35 20.00
C MET A 161 -1.60 -14.84 21.45
N ILE A 162 -1.06 -14.04 22.38
CA ILE A 162 -1.08 -14.36 23.81
C ILE A 162 -2.53 -14.49 24.29
N LEU A 163 -3.38 -13.53 23.90
CA LEU A 163 -4.78 -13.55 24.33
C LEU A 163 -5.55 -14.72 23.74
N VAL A 164 -5.28 -15.09 22.47
CA VAL A 164 -5.87 -16.30 21.85
C VAL A 164 -5.51 -17.55 22.63
N VAL A 165 -4.23 -17.72 23.02
CA VAL A 165 -3.80 -18.88 23.78
C VAL A 165 -4.42 -18.91 25.20
N LEU A 166 -4.47 -17.77 25.88
CA LEU A 166 -5.09 -17.65 27.21
C LEU A 166 -6.59 -17.91 27.15
N ALA A 167 -7.29 -17.32 26.20
CA ALA A 167 -8.72 -17.52 25.98
C ALA A 167 -9.05 -18.98 25.65
N ALA A 168 -8.27 -19.58 24.74
CA ALA A 168 -8.40 -20.98 24.38
C ALA A 168 -8.15 -21.91 25.56
N SER A 169 -7.13 -21.67 26.37
CA SER A 169 -6.84 -22.46 27.57
C SER A 169 -7.95 -22.33 28.61
N GLY A 170 -8.45 -21.12 28.84
CA GLY A 170 -9.53 -20.87 29.78
C GLY A 170 -10.83 -21.56 29.35
N ILE A 171 -11.23 -21.44 28.08
CA ILE A 171 -12.46 -22.04 27.59
C ILE A 171 -12.34 -23.58 27.53
N HIS A 172 -11.18 -24.09 27.13
CA HIS A 172 -10.92 -25.54 27.17
C HIS A 172 -11.12 -26.10 28.57
N LEU A 173 -10.57 -25.46 29.61
CA LEU A 173 -10.71 -25.89 30.99
C LEU A 173 -12.16 -26.00 31.46
N VAL A 174 -13.01 -25.05 30.99
CA VAL A 174 -14.39 -24.93 31.47
C VAL A 174 -15.38 -25.75 30.65
N GLU A 175 -15.14 -25.91 29.33
CA GLU A 175 -16.07 -26.55 28.38
C GLU A 175 -15.67 -28.01 28.05
N HIS A 176 -14.47 -28.45 28.36
CA HIS A 176 -13.97 -29.78 27.96
C HIS A 176 -14.87 -30.92 28.40
N GLU A 177 -15.38 -30.89 29.63
CA GLU A 177 -16.26 -31.97 30.15
C GLU A 177 -17.66 -31.89 29.52
N ALA A 178 -18.18 -30.68 29.26
CA ALA A 178 -19.49 -30.50 28.69
C ALA A 178 -19.54 -30.69 27.15
N GLN A 179 -18.44 -30.39 26.45
CA GLN A 179 -18.31 -30.50 25.03
C GLN A 179 -16.96 -31.13 24.61
N PRO A 180 -16.71 -32.40 24.91
CA PRO A 180 -15.41 -33.03 24.64
C PRO A 180 -15.05 -33.09 23.16
N GLU A 181 -16.03 -33.09 22.25
CA GLU A 181 -15.75 -33.14 20.81
C GLU A 181 -15.27 -31.79 20.27
N LYS A 182 -15.73 -30.67 20.85
CA LYS A 182 -15.46 -29.30 20.38
C LYS A 182 -14.27 -28.66 21.08
N PHE A 183 -14.09 -28.98 22.36
CA PHE A 183 -13.06 -28.40 23.23
C PHE A 183 -12.13 -29.48 23.82
N ASP A 184 -11.77 -30.53 23.04
CA ASP A 184 -10.91 -31.62 23.51
C ASP A 184 -9.47 -31.19 23.76
N SER A 185 -9.04 -30.14 23.11
CA SER A 185 -7.66 -29.64 23.15
C SER A 185 -7.58 -28.14 23.00
N ILE A 186 -6.49 -27.54 23.52
CA ILE A 186 -6.23 -26.11 23.37
C ILE A 186 -6.20 -25.67 21.88
N PRO A 187 -5.56 -26.40 20.93
CA PRO A 187 -5.60 -26.05 19.51
C PRO A 187 -7.01 -25.98 18.91
N LYS A 188 -7.93 -26.88 19.30
CA LYS A 188 -9.33 -26.80 18.87
C LYS A 188 -10.04 -25.58 19.49
N ALA A 189 -9.81 -25.33 20.79
CA ALA A 189 -10.34 -24.15 21.46
C ALA A 189 -9.81 -22.83 20.89
N MET A 190 -8.58 -22.82 20.33
CA MET A 190 -8.03 -21.64 19.63
C MET A 190 -8.87 -21.21 18.43
N TRP A 191 -9.51 -22.13 17.71
CA TRP A 191 -10.43 -21.76 16.64
C TRP A 191 -11.54 -20.87 17.17
N TRP A 192 -12.22 -21.28 18.23
CA TRP A 192 -13.25 -20.46 18.88
C TRP A 192 -12.69 -19.13 19.37
N ALA A 193 -11.53 -19.13 20.01
CA ALA A 193 -10.90 -17.93 20.54
C ALA A 193 -10.58 -16.92 19.42
N VAL A 194 -9.99 -17.37 18.31
CA VAL A 194 -9.71 -16.50 17.14
C VAL A 194 -11.00 -15.92 16.58
N VAL A 195 -12.00 -16.77 16.31
CA VAL A 195 -13.27 -16.36 15.72
C VAL A 195 -14.02 -15.37 16.62
N THR A 196 -13.91 -15.52 17.94
CA THR A 196 -14.54 -14.65 18.93
C THR A 196 -13.78 -13.32 19.08
N LEU A 197 -12.44 -13.38 19.26
CA LEU A 197 -11.60 -12.18 19.43
C LEU A 197 -11.56 -11.30 18.19
N THR A 198 -11.65 -11.90 17.00
CA THR A 198 -11.71 -11.15 15.73
C THR A 198 -13.13 -10.70 15.39
N THR A 199 -14.12 -10.94 16.28
CA THR A 199 -15.53 -10.56 16.10
C THR A 199 -16.24 -11.19 14.91
N VAL A 200 -15.72 -12.30 14.34
CA VAL A 200 -16.33 -13.03 13.21
C VAL A 200 -17.57 -13.81 13.67
N GLY A 201 -17.44 -14.63 14.73
CA GLY A 201 -18.54 -15.30 15.39
C GLY A 201 -19.34 -16.28 14.50
N TYR A 202 -18.72 -17.24 13.83
CA TYR A 202 -19.42 -18.23 12.98
C TYR A 202 -20.51 -19.01 13.74
N GLY A 203 -20.38 -19.21 15.06
CA GLY A 203 -21.37 -19.92 15.86
C GLY A 203 -21.30 -21.45 15.76
N ASP A 204 -20.34 -22.01 15.03
CA ASP A 204 -20.08 -23.45 14.90
C ASP A 204 -19.57 -24.07 16.20
N VAL A 205 -18.80 -23.32 16.95
CA VAL A 205 -18.30 -23.66 18.28
C VAL A 205 -18.62 -22.51 19.24
N VAL A 206 -19.38 -22.81 20.29
CA VAL A 206 -19.78 -21.83 21.31
C VAL A 206 -19.80 -22.47 22.70
N PRO A 207 -19.50 -21.73 23.78
CA PRO A 207 -19.61 -22.24 25.15
C PRO A 207 -21.07 -22.49 25.52
N VAL A 208 -21.33 -23.63 26.20
CA VAL A 208 -22.67 -24.01 26.67
C VAL A 208 -22.82 -23.86 28.17
N THR A 209 -21.73 -24.03 28.93
CA THR A 209 -21.78 -23.90 30.40
C THR A 209 -21.99 -22.48 30.85
N PRO A 210 -22.61 -22.21 32.00
CA PRO A 210 -22.75 -20.86 32.53
C PRO A 210 -21.41 -20.15 32.73
N LEU A 211 -20.40 -20.86 33.20
CA LEU A 211 -19.06 -20.31 33.42
C LEU A 211 -18.34 -20.04 32.10
N GLY A 212 -18.49 -20.90 31.09
CA GLY A 212 -17.95 -20.69 29.74
C GLY A 212 -18.60 -19.50 29.05
N LYS A 213 -19.91 -19.30 29.22
CA LYS A 213 -20.61 -18.12 28.68
C LYS A 213 -20.12 -16.82 29.32
N THR A 214 -19.91 -16.83 30.66
CA THR A 214 -19.38 -15.66 31.37
C THR A 214 -17.95 -15.33 30.92
N LEU A 215 -17.10 -16.35 30.83
CA LEU A 215 -15.73 -16.21 30.34
C LEU A 215 -15.72 -15.71 28.89
N GLY A 216 -16.57 -16.30 28.05
CA GLY A 216 -16.75 -15.89 26.66
C GLY A 216 -17.17 -14.41 26.53
N ALA A 217 -18.10 -13.94 27.36
CA ALA A 217 -18.52 -12.54 27.36
C ALA A 217 -17.36 -11.59 27.70
N MET A 218 -16.54 -11.92 28.72
CA MET A 218 -15.35 -11.13 29.07
C MET A 218 -14.33 -11.11 27.92
N ILE A 219 -14.06 -12.27 27.31
CA ILE A 219 -13.14 -12.39 26.19
C ILE A 219 -13.62 -11.59 24.98
N THR A 220 -14.93 -11.59 24.69
CA THR A 220 -15.52 -10.81 23.58
C THR A 220 -15.35 -9.31 23.81
N ILE A 221 -15.57 -8.81 25.02
CA ILE A 221 -15.38 -7.39 25.35
C ILE A 221 -13.91 -6.98 25.14
N LEU A 222 -12.95 -7.79 25.59
CA LEU A 222 -11.53 -7.57 25.37
C LEU A 222 -11.16 -7.65 23.88
N GLY A 223 -11.76 -8.59 23.15
CA GLY A 223 -11.54 -8.79 21.72
C GLY A 223 -11.92 -7.60 20.87
N VAL A 224 -13.07 -6.98 21.16
CA VAL A 224 -13.51 -5.76 20.42
C VAL A 224 -12.47 -4.65 20.53
N GLY A 225 -11.91 -4.41 21.71
CA GLY A 225 -10.87 -3.40 21.93
C GLY A 225 -9.59 -3.70 21.15
N LEU A 226 -9.15 -4.97 21.19
CA LEU A 226 -7.92 -5.40 20.49
C LEU A 226 -8.07 -5.46 18.97
N ALA A 227 -9.23 -5.87 18.46
CA ALA A 227 -9.48 -5.90 17.02
C ALA A 227 -9.46 -4.49 16.38
N ALA A 228 -9.71 -3.44 17.16
CA ALA A 228 -9.64 -2.06 16.68
C ALA A 228 -8.21 -1.50 16.55
N LEU A 229 -7.22 -2.08 17.27
CA LEU A 229 -5.84 -1.56 17.30
C LEU A 229 -5.15 -1.53 15.92
N PRO A 230 -5.18 -2.58 15.08
CA PRO A 230 -4.58 -2.53 13.75
C PRO A 230 -5.16 -1.41 12.88
N ALA A 231 -6.46 -1.21 12.92
CA ALA A 231 -7.14 -0.14 12.19
C ALA A 231 -6.73 1.24 12.70
N GLY A 232 -6.62 1.41 14.03
CA GLY A 232 -6.14 2.64 14.66
C GLY A 232 -4.70 2.98 14.28
N ILE A 233 -3.80 2.00 14.30
CA ILE A 233 -2.40 2.16 13.87
C ILE A 233 -2.33 2.59 12.40
N LEU A 234 -3.11 1.94 11.53
CA LEU A 234 -3.14 2.25 10.10
C LEU A 234 -3.68 3.66 9.86
N ALA A 235 -4.76 4.06 10.53
CA ALA A 235 -5.35 5.38 10.42
C ALA A 235 -4.39 6.48 10.89
N SER A 236 -3.76 6.29 12.05
CA SER A 236 -2.76 7.22 12.60
C SER A 236 -1.52 7.31 11.70
N GLY A 237 -0.99 6.16 11.26
CA GLY A 237 0.17 6.11 10.37
C GLY A 237 -0.10 6.79 9.02
N LEU A 238 -1.32 6.63 8.46
CA LEU A 238 -1.74 7.31 7.23
C LEU A 238 -1.83 8.82 7.42
N ALA A 239 -2.42 9.26 8.53
CA ALA A 239 -2.51 10.68 8.87
C ALA A 239 -1.10 11.32 9.01
N ASN A 240 -0.19 10.63 9.69
CA ASN A 240 1.20 11.06 9.85
C ASN A 240 1.95 11.12 8.52
N GLU A 241 1.79 10.12 7.65
CA GLU A 241 2.42 10.09 6.32
C GLU A 241 1.93 11.27 5.45
N LEU A 242 0.63 11.55 5.46
CA LEU A 242 0.06 12.68 4.72
C LEU A 242 0.54 14.02 5.29
N SER A 243 0.64 14.15 6.62
CA SER A 243 1.17 15.34 7.27
C SER A 243 2.64 15.58 6.89
N GLN A 244 3.48 14.54 6.93
CA GLN A 244 4.89 14.63 6.53
C GLN A 244 5.06 15.02 5.05
N ARG A 245 4.21 14.50 4.16
CA ARG A 245 4.24 14.88 2.73
C ARG A 245 3.86 16.33 2.52
N ARG A 246 2.86 16.80 3.27
CA ARG A 246 2.45 18.20 3.26
C ARG A 246 3.57 19.12 3.74
N GLU A 247 4.22 18.78 4.84
CA GLU A 247 5.36 19.53 5.40
C GLU A 247 6.56 19.56 4.43
N ARG A 248 6.84 18.45 3.75
CA ARG A 248 7.88 18.43 2.69
C ARG A 248 7.54 19.38 1.55
N LEU A 249 6.30 19.34 1.04
CA LEU A 249 5.86 20.26 0.00
C LEU A 249 6.05 21.72 0.44
N GLU A 250 5.64 22.05 1.67
CA GLU A 250 5.79 23.41 2.22
C GLU A 250 7.26 23.83 2.29
N ASN A 251 8.13 22.97 2.80
CA ASN A 251 9.55 23.26 2.91
C ASN A 251 10.22 23.43 1.54
N GLU A 252 9.94 22.56 0.57
CA GLU A 252 10.47 22.65 -0.79
C GLU A 252 9.97 23.89 -1.54
N LEU A 253 8.71 24.27 -1.34
CA LEU A 253 8.18 25.51 -1.91
C LEU A 253 8.83 26.73 -1.27
N ARG A 254 9.02 26.76 0.06
CA ARG A 254 9.70 27.84 0.76
C ARG A 254 11.15 28.00 0.31
N GLU A 255 11.89 26.90 0.16
CA GLU A 255 13.27 26.90 -0.31
C GLU A 255 13.36 27.50 -1.72
N LYS A 256 12.50 27.07 -2.64
CA LYS A 256 12.48 27.62 -4.02
C LYS A 256 12.10 29.08 -4.09
N ILE A 257 11.19 29.55 -3.23
CA ILE A 257 10.80 30.95 -3.15
C ILE A 257 11.96 31.80 -2.66
N LEU A 258 12.69 31.33 -1.63
CA LEU A 258 13.81 32.06 -1.06
C LEU A 258 15.03 32.11 -1.99
N GLU A 259 15.28 31.04 -2.78
CA GLU A 259 16.43 30.98 -3.70
C GLU A 259 16.27 31.82 -4.97
N ASN A 260 15.07 31.95 -5.50
CA ASN A 260 14.85 32.49 -6.85
C ASN A 260 14.00 33.76 -6.94
N ASP A 261 13.56 34.34 -5.81
CA ASP A 261 12.63 35.50 -5.78
C ASP A 261 11.35 35.27 -6.66
N ILE A 262 10.89 34.01 -6.68
CA ILE A 262 9.84 33.51 -7.57
C ILE A 262 8.47 33.88 -7.01
N ASP A 263 7.63 34.47 -7.86
CA ASP A 263 6.20 34.67 -7.59
C ASP A 263 5.45 33.34 -7.76
N ILE A 264 4.97 32.75 -6.65
CA ILE A 264 4.23 31.48 -6.61
C ILE A 264 3.06 31.44 -7.62
N SER A 265 2.50 32.60 -7.94
CA SER A 265 1.36 32.72 -8.86
C SER A 265 1.71 32.40 -10.31
N MET A 266 2.98 32.40 -10.70
CA MET A 266 3.44 32.22 -12.08
C MET A 266 4.00 30.84 -12.41
N GLU A 267 4.32 29.97 -11.42
CA GLU A 267 4.94 28.67 -11.68
C GLU A 267 4.06 27.46 -11.38
N VAL A 268 2.92 27.40 -12.05
CA VAL A 268 1.95 26.29 -11.93
C VAL A 268 2.60 24.93 -12.22
N ASP A 269 3.57 24.87 -13.13
CA ASP A 269 4.22 23.62 -13.53
C ASP A 269 5.11 23.02 -12.43
N ILE A 270 5.83 23.83 -11.67
CA ILE A 270 6.66 23.37 -10.55
C ILE A 270 5.78 22.83 -9.42
N ILE A 271 4.73 23.56 -9.08
CA ILE A 271 3.76 23.16 -8.05
C ILE A 271 3.08 21.84 -8.45
N GLU A 272 2.67 21.70 -9.69
CA GLU A 272 2.00 20.50 -10.18
C GLU A 272 2.96 19.28 -10.20
N ASN A 273 4.23 19.49 -10.52
CA ASN A 273 5.24 18.43 -10.46
C ASN A 273 5.51 17.96 -9.01
N LEU A 274 5.73 18.90 -8.08
CA LEU A 274 5.90 18.60 -6.66
C LEU A 274 4.66 17.91 -6.07
N ARG A 275 3.47 18.38 -6.42
CA ARG A 275 2.21 17.74 -6.02
C ARG A 275 2.15 16.27 -6.44
N ARG A 276 2.53 15.98 -7.69
CA ARG A 276 2.53 14.61 -8.24
C ARG A 276 3.59 13.74 -7.57
N GLU A 277 4.79 14.25 -7.40
CA GLU A 277 5.91 13.57 -6.75
C GLU A 277 5.55 13.15 -5.32
N LEU A 278 4.95 14.06 -4.56
CA LEU A 278 4.54 13.81 -3.18
C LEU A 278 3.19 13.08 -3.07
N GLY A 279 2.48 12.89 -4.18
CA GLY A 279 1.19 12.19 -4.23
C GLY A 279 0.07 12.93 -3.48
N LEU A 280 0.11 14.27 -3.44
CA LEU A 280 -0.88 15.11 -2.80
C LEU A 280 -2.07 15.41 -3.73
N THR A 281 -3.25 15.63 -3.13
CA THR A 281 -4.42 16.11 -3.88
C THR A 281 -4.29 17.60 -4.19
N ARG A 282 -5.04 18.09 -5.18
CA ARG A 282 -5.09 19.53 -5.50
C ARG A 282 -5.54 20.37 -4.32
N GLU A 283 -6.51 19.88 -3.55
CA GLU A 283 -7.02 20.56 -2.37
C GLU A 283 -5.95 20.70 -1.28
N GLN A 284 -5.20 19.63 -1.01
CA GLN A 284 -4.09 19.65 -0.04
C GLN A 284 -2.98 20.62 -0.46
N THR A 285 -2.65 20.65 -1.74
CA THR A 285 -1.65 21.56 -2.29
C THR A 285 -2.11 23.01 -2.20
N GLN A 286 -3.38 23.28 -2.54
CA GLN A 286 -3.95 24.63 -2.45
C GLN A 286 -3.91 25.18 -1.03
N LEU A 287 -4.22 24.35 -0.03
CA LEU A 287 -4.13 24.77 1.38
C LEU A 287 -2.71 25.19 1.79
N VAL A 288 -1.68 24.50 1.28
CA VAL A 288 -0.28 24.87 1.56
C VAL A 288 0.07 26.19 0.88
N ILE A 289 -0.32 26.37 -0.37
CA ILE A 289 -0.08 27.60 -1.12
C ILE A 289 -0.76 28.80 -0.44
N ASP A 290 -2.04 28.66 -0.11
CA ASP A 290 -2.80 29.72 0.55
C ASP A 290 -2.18 30.11 1.92
N GLN A 291 -1.65 29.13 2.64
CA GLN A 291 -0.94 29.36 3.89
C GLN A 291 0.34 30.17 3.66
N ILE A 292 1.18 29.79 2.70
CA ILE A 292 2.45 30.48 2.40
C ILE A 292 2.17 31.92 1.92
N ILE A 293 1.19 32.11 1.03
CA ILE A 293 0.80 33.46 0.55
C ILE A 293 0.34 34.33 1.72
N LYS A 294 -0.50 33.80 2.61
CA LYS A 294 -0.98 34.53 3.77
C LYS A 294 0.14 34.93 4.74
N GLU A 295 1.12 34.05 4.92
CA GLU A 295 2.29 34.36 5.74
C GLU A 295 3.18 35.44 5.11
N GLN A 296 3.38 35.42 3.79
CA GLN A 296 4.09 36.47 3.05
C GLN A 296 3.36 37.81 3.14
N GLU A 297 2.03 37.83 2.99
CA GLU A 297 1.25 39.05 3.18
C GLU A 297 1.37 39.62 4.59
N LEU A 298 1.39 38.77 5.62
CA LEU A 298 1.59 39.21 7.00
C LEU A 298 2.99 39.77 7.22
N GLN A 299 4.04 39.12 6.67
CA GLN A 299 5.41 39.62 6.74
C GLN A 299 5.56 40.97 6.05
N ASN A 300 4.98 41.11 4.85
CA ASN A 300 5.00 42.40 4.12
C ASN A 300 4.24 43.50 4.87
N LYS A 301 3.15 43.18 5.56
CA LYS A 301 2.46 44.13 6.45
C LYS A 301 3.31 44.57 7.65
N HIS A 302 4.09 43.65 8.21
CA HIS A 302 5.03 44.01 9.30
C HIS A 302 6.19 44.91 8.84
N VAL A 303 6.66 44.76 7.60
CA VAL A 303 7.67 45.65 7.01
C VAL A 303 7.11 47.07 6.82
N ILE A 304 5.83 47.22 6.49
CA ILE A 304 5.18 48.53 6.36
C ILE A 304 5.03 49.25 7.70
N LEU A 305 4.97 48.52 8.82
CA LEU A 305 4.93 49.10 10.18
C LEU A 305 6.30 49.61 10.69
N ASN A 306 7.38 49.52 9.92
CA ASN A 306 8.66 50.13 10.24
C ASN A 306 8.67 51.65 10.07
N TYR A 307 7.59 52.23 9.58
CA TYR A 307 7.37 53.68 9.55
C TYR A 307 6.27 54.08 10.52
N CYS A 308 6.49 55.12 11.31
CA CYS A 308 5.49 55.64 12.21
C CYS A 308 4.26 56.13 11.41
N PRO A 309 3.05 55.58 11.65
CA PRO A 309 1.85 55.98 10.90
C PRO A 309 1.41 57.42 11.13
N HIS A 310 2.00 58.10 12.12
CA HIS A 310 1.65 59.48 12.49
C HIS A 310 2.61 60.53 11.92
N CYS A 311 3.89 60.23 11.75
CA CYS A 311 4.91 61.18 11.28
C CYS A 311 5.74 60.68 10.11
N GLY A 312 5.58 59.48 9.62
CA GLY A 312 6.32 58.90 8.49
C GLY A 312 7.82 58.62 8.76
N HIS A 313 8.30 58.82 9.99
CA HIS A 313 9.69 58.50 10.30
C HIS A 313 9.90 57.02 10.46
N SER A 314 11.05 56.50 9.97
CA SER A 314 11.45 55.10 10.14
C SER A 314 11.60 54.80 11.63
N LEU A 315 10.91 53.77 12.10
CA LEU A 315 11.06 53.23 13.43
C LEU A 315 12.41 52.47 13.51
N PRO A 316 13.13 52.53 14.61
CA PRO A 316 14.38 51.77 14.76
C PRO A 316 14.04 50.26 14.62
N PRO A 317 14.91 49.45 13.96
CA PRO A 317 14.70 48.03 13.83
C PRO A 317 14.49 47.39 15.20
N ASN A 318 13.40 46.64 15.36
CA ASN A 318 13.13 45.89 16.58
C ASN A 318 14.32 44.93 16.83
N GLN A 319 15.10 45.21 17.86
CA GLN A 319 16.08 44.26 18.41
C GLN A 319 15.30 43.29 19.29
N ASN A 320 14.96 42.12 18.71
CA ASN A 320 14.64 40.92 19.48
C ASN A 320 15.58 39.81 19.07
#